data_f3c400b28b3bca664401e90861846cae
#
_entry.id   f3c400b28b3bca664401e90861846cae
#
_cell.length_a   1.000
_cell.length_b   1.000
_cell.length_c   1.000
_cell.angle_alpha   90.00
_cell.angle_beta   90.00
_cell.angle_gamma   90.00
#
_symmetry.space_group_name_H-M   'P 1'
#
loop_
_entity.id
_entity.type
_entity.pdbx_description
1 polymer ?
#
loop_
_entity_poly.entity_id
_entity_poly.type
_entity_poly.pdbx_seq_one_letter_code
_entity_poly.pdbx_strand_id
1 'polypeptide(L)'
;TYSGKNPMVKLPVIPGHEIGAVIEAVGEGVPAHIQPGTPCTINPYTACGSCPSCRNGRPNACQFNQTFGVQRDGAMSEYIAVPWSKVIPDPEISSQDFALIEPMSVGFHAVSRGQITDLDVVMVIGCGMIGVGAIVRSALRGARVIAVDVDDSKLALAKRLGAAYTINSKTENVHTRLQEITNNFGPDVVIEAVG
;
A
#
# COMPACT_ATOMS: atom_id res chain seq x y z
N THR A 1 16.49 -2.74 -1.43
CA THR A 1 17.05 -4.10 -1.21
C THR A 1 18.20 -4.37 -2.17
N TYR A 2 17.95 -4.31 -3.50
CA TYR A 2 18.94 -4.64 -4.53
C TYR A 2 20.29 -3.92 -4.39
N SER A 3 20.28 -2.65 -4.04
CA SER A 3 21.51 -1.84 -3.85
C SER A 3 22.25 -2.13 -2.53
N GLY A 4 21.71 -2.99 -1.66
CA GLY A 4 22.29 -3.28 -0.33
C GLY A 4 22.25 -2.11 0.67
N LYS A 5 21.56 -1.01 0.34
CA LYS A 5 21.53 0.20 1.17
C LYS A 5 20.44 0.19 2.24
N ASN A 6 19.48 -0.74 2.17
CA ASN A 6 18.41 -0.82 3.18
C ASN A 6 18.96 -1.47 4.46
N PRO A 7 19.04 -0.76 5.60
CA PRO A 7 19.63 -1.27 6.83
C PRO A 7 18.81 -2.40 7.48
N MET A 8 17.55 -2.57 7.10
CA MET A 8 16.67 -3.63 7.62
C MET A 8 16.86 -4.97 6.90
N VAL A 9 17.58 -5.00 5.77
CA VAL A 9 17.78 -6.20 4.95
C VAL A 9 19.15 -6.79 5.19
N LYS A 10 19.20 -8.06 5.58
CA LYS A 10 20.43 -8.86 5.63
C LYS A 10 20.49 -9.75 4.39
N LEU A 11 21.56 -9.62 3.61
CA LEU A 11 21.79 -10.45 2.42
C LEU A 11 22.55 -11.74 2.79
N PRO A 12 22.30 -12.86 2.09
CA PRO A 12 21.32 -13.03 1.00
C PRO A 12 19.87 -13.11 1.51
N VAL A 13 18.91 -12.65 0.72
CA VAL A 13 17.47 -12.74 1.01
C VAL A 13 16.69 -12.89 -0.31
N ILE A 14 15.69 -13.73 -0.33
CA ILE A 14 14.69 -13.78 -1.43
C ILE A 14 13.77 -12.56 -1.26
N PRO A 15 13.67 -11.64 -2.24
CA PRO A 15 12.80 -10.47 -2.11
C PRO A 15 11.32 -10.82 -2.32
N GLY A 16 10.43 -9.80 -2.18
CA GLY A 16 9.00 -9.87 -2.55
C GLY A 16 8.07 -9.98 -1.34
N HIS A 17 7.18 -8.98 -1.22
CA HIS A 17 6.11 -8.93 -0.22
C HIS A 17 4.77 -8.42 -0.78
N GLU A 18 4.75 -8.00 -2.02
CA GLU A 18 3.56 -7.64 -2.80
C GLU A 18 3.11 -8.90 -3.57
N ILE A 19 2.21 -9.67 -2.97
CA ILE A 19 2.01 -11.08 -3.36
C ILE A 19 0.65 -11.29 -4.01
N GLY A 20 0.68 -11.77 -5.25
CA GLY A 20 -0.44 -12.41 -5.90
C GLY A 20 -0.06 -13.86 -6.22
N ALA A 21 -0.81 -14.81 -5.70
CA ALA A 21 -0.49 -16.23 -5.78
C ALA A 21 -1.74 -17.07 -6.03
N VAL A 22 -1.53 -18.36 -6.25
CA VAL A 22 -2.58 -19.39 -6.25
C VAL A 22 -2.21 -20.42 -5.21
N ILE A 23 -3.19 -20.88 -4.44
CA ILE A 23 -2.97 -21.93 -3.44
C ILE A 23 -2.71 -23.24 -4.17
N GLU A 24 -1.52 -23.82 -4.01
CA GLU A 24 -1.15 -25.08 -4.64
C GLU A 24 -1.60 -26.28 -3.82
N ALA A 25 -1.34 -26.24 -2.51
CA ALA A 25 -1.69 -27.31 -1.59
C ALA A 25 -1.97 -26.77 -0.18
N VAL A 26 -2.67 -27.52 0.63
CA VAL A 26 -2.96 -27.21 2.03
C VAL A 26 -2.52 -28.36 2.95
N GLY A 27 -2.04 -27.99 4.15
CA GLY A 27 -1.68 -28.94 5.19
C GLY A 27 -2.87 -29.37 6.05
N GLU A 28 -2.59 -30.16 7.08
CA GLU A 28 -3.60 -30.56 8.07
C GLU A 28 -4.12 -29.39 8.87
N GLY A 29 -5.41 -29.42 9.22
CA GLY A 29 -6.06 -28.42 10.08
C GLY A 29 -6.31 -27.07 9.41
N VAL A 30 -6.11 -26.95 8.10
CA VAL A 30 -6.43 -25.72 7.34
C VAL A 30 -7.96 -25.61 7.18
N PRO A 31 -8.56 -24.42 7.45
CA PRO A 31 -10.00 -24.20 7.28
C PRO A 31 -10.48 -24.48 5.85
N ALA A 32 -11.70 -25.03 5.72
CA ALA A 32 -12.27 -25.49 4.45
C ALA A 32 -12.44 -24.40 3.37
N HIS A 33 -12.44 -23.12 3.75
CA HIS A 33 -12.53 -22.01 2.80
C HIS A 33 -11.18 -21.69 2.10
N ILE A 34 -10.09 -22.27 2.57
CA ILE A 34 -8.77 -22.16 1.94
C ILE A 34 -8.53 -23.41 1.12
N GLN A 35 -8.69 -23.30 -0.20
CA GLN A 35 -8.71 -24.46 -1.10
C GLN A 35 -7.64 -24.34 -2.19
N PRO A 36 -7.01 -25.45 -2.60
CA PRO A 36 -6.14 -25.48 -3.77
C PRO A 36 -6.84 -24.92 -5.01
N GLY A 37 -6.09 -24.26 -5.88
CA GLY A 37 -6.56 -23.60 -7.09
C GLY A 37 -7.17 -22.21 -6.87
N THR A 38 -7.37 -21.77 -5.62
CA THR A 38 -7.92 -20.43 -5.34
C THR A 38 -6.85 -19.36 -5.41
N PRO A 39 -7.08 -18.25 -6.15
CA PRO A 39 -6.22 -17.08 -6.10
C PRO A 39 -6.19 -16.45 -4.69
N CYS A 40 -5.06 -15.89 -4.29
CA CYS A 40 -4.92 -15.29 -2.96
C CYS A 40 -3.83 -14.24 -2.92
N THR A 41 -3.89 -13.39 -1.89
CA THR A 41 -2.72 -12.69 -1.40
C THR A 41 -2.31 -13.21 -0.03
N ILE A 42 -1.16 -12.77 0.45
CA ILE A 42 -0.59 -13.20 1.72
C ILE A 42 -0.24 -11.96 2.53
N ASN A 43 -0.69 -11.91 3.79
CA ASN A 43 -0.21 -10.88 4.71
C ASN A 43 1.29 -11.10 4.99
N PRO A 44 2.18 -10.23 4.47
CA PRO A 44 3.62 -10.44 4.56
C PRO A 44 4.21 -10.13 5.93
N TYR A 45 3.45 -9.51 6.81
CA TYR A 45 3.92 -9.01 8.11
C TYR A 45 3.74 -10.04 9.22
N THR A 46 4.73 -10.15 10.11
CA THR A 46 4.64 -10.98 11.30
C THR A 46 5.02 -10.17 12.53
N ALA A 47 4.03 -9.87 13.34
CA ALA A 47 4.22 -9.16 14.60
C ALA A 47 4.55 -10.13 15.74
N CYS A 48 5.31 -9.69 16.76
CA CYS A 48 5.71 -10.52 17.89
C CYS A 48 4.60 -10.78 18.92
N GLY A 49 3.51 -10.00 18.88
CA GLY A 49 2.38 -10.11 19.82
C GLY A 49 2.63 -9.55 21.24
N SER A 50 3.88 -9.31 21.64
CA SER A 50 4.24 -9.02 23.05
C SER A 50 4.85 -7.64 23.30
N CYS A 51 5.38 -6.95 22.29
CA CYS A 51 5.95 -5.61 22.48
C CYS A 51 4.85 -4.57 22.81
N PRO A 52 5.23 -3.38 23.30
CA PRO A 52 4.26 -2.34 23.66
C PRO A 52 3.28 -2.00 22.52
N SER A 53 3.76 -1.88 21.29
CA SER A 53 2.91 -1.61 20.13
C SER A 53 1.87 -2.72 19.91
N CYS A 54 2.28 -3.99 19.98
CA CYS A 54 1.38 -5.12 19.80
C CYS A 54 0.33 -5.17 20.91
N ARG A 55 0.73 -4.97 22.18
CA ARG A 55 -0.19 -4.94 23.32
C ARG A 55 -1.21 -3.82 23.24
N ASN A 56 -0.86 -2.72 22.57
CA ASN A 56 -1.75 -1.57 22.32
C ASN A 56 -2.56 -1.71 21.00
N GLY A 57 -2.68 -2.91 20.43
CA GLY A 57 -3.45 -3.15 19.21
C GLY A 57 -2.85 -2.53 17.92
N ARG A 58 -1.54 -2.26 17.91
CA ARG A 58 -0.81 -1.67 16.79
C ARG A 58 0.27 -2.62 16.25
N PRO A 59 -0.09 -3.83 15.78
CA PRO A 59 0.89 -4.81 15.31
C PRO A 59 1.68 -4.35 14.08
N ASN A 60 1.14 -3.44 13.28
CA ASN A 60 1.83 -2.80 12.15
C ASN A 60 3.05 -1.97 12.60
N ALA A 61 3.09 -1.49 13.84
CA ALA A 61 4.20 -0.78 14.45
C ALA A 61 5.04 -1.70 15.37
N CYS A 62 5.02 -3.01 15.15
CA CYS A 62 5.76 -3.97 15.94
C CYS A 62 7.26 -3.71 15.86
N GLN A 63 7.93 -3.58 17.02
CA GLN A 63 9.37 -3.39 17.13
C GLN A 63 10.17 -4.57 16.55
N PHE A 64 9.58 -5.78 16.55
CA PHE A 64 10.20 -7.01 16.08
C PHE A 64 9.48 -7.58 14.86
N ASN A 65 8.92 -6.70 14.02
CA ASN A 65 8.22 -7.12 12.81
C ASN A 65 9.17 -7.90 11.87
N GLN A 66 8.62 -8.97 11.29
CA GLN A 66 9.30 -9.80 10.29
C GLN A 66 8.48 -9.73 8.98
N THR A 67 8.95 -8.93 8.04
CA THR A 67 8.31 -8.78 6.71
C THR A 67 8.99 -9.71 5.71
N PHE A 68 8.21 -10.40 4.89
CA PHE A 68 8.72 -11.16 3.74
C PHE A 68 9.56 -10.27 2.84
N GLY A 69 10.70 -10.79 2.36
CA GLY A 69 11.60 -10.09 1.45
C GLY A 69 12.37 -8.92 2.08
N VAL A 70 12.27 -8.71 3.41
CA VAL A 70 12.98 -7.67 4.16
C VAL A 70 13.77 -8.28 5.31
N GLN A 71 13.13 -8.75 6.38
CA GLN A 71 13.80 -9.39 7.52
C GLN A 71 13.91 -10.89 7.38
N ARG A 72 13.16 -11.51 6.49
CA ARG A 72 13.20 -12.93 6.13
C ARG A 72 12.92 -13.12 4.65
N ASP A 73 13.12 -14.33 4.13
CA ASP A 73 12.85 -14.64 2.74
C ASP A 73 11.41 -14.31 2.33
N GLY A 74 11.29 -13.74 1.14
CA GLY A 74 10.05 -13.28 0.53
C GLY A 74 9.48 -14.27 -0.48
N ALA A 75 8.56 -13.76 -1.30
CA ALA A 75 7.74 -14.56 -2.20
C ALA A 75 8.20 -14.55 -3.67
N MET A 76 9.36 -13.97 -3.99
CA MET A 76 9.90 -14.02 -5.36
C MET A 76 10.54 -15.37 -5.64
N SER A 77 9.71 -16.42 -5.58
CA SER A 77 10.02 -17.83 -5.80
C SER A 77 8.81 -18.53 -6.40
N GLU A 78 9.00 -19.70 -6.99
CA GLU A 78 7.90 -20.46 -7.59
C GLU A 78 6.87 -20.89 -6.54
N TYR A 79 7.34 -21.36 -5.38
CA TYR A 79 6.49 -21.78 -4.26
C TYR A 79 6.99 -21.21 -2.94
N ILE A 80 6.04 -20.90 -2.05
CA ILE A 80 6.31 -20.54 -0.65
C ILE A 80 5.35 -21.29 0.27
N ALA A 81 5.81 -21.62 1.47
CA ALA A 81 4.97 -22.17 2.54
C ALA A 81 4.71 -21.11 3.61
N VAL A 82 3.46 -20.91 3.95
CA VAL A 82 3.03 -19.89 4.92
C VAL A 82 1.95 -20.44 5.85
N PRO A 83 1.83 -19.93 7.08
CA PRO A 83 0.68 -20.23 7.93
C PRO A 83 -0.63 -19.85 7.23
N TRP A 84 -1.63 -20.70 7.28
CA TRP A 84 -2.94 -20.46 6.65
C TRP A 84 -3.58 -19.14 7.10
N SER A 85 -3.37 -18.74 8.33
CA SER A 85 -3.88 -17.47 8.89
C SER A 85 -3.36 -16.21 8.22
N LYS A 86 -2.35 -16.33 7.35
CA LYS A 86 -1.82 -15.24 6.53
C LYS A 86 -2.39 -15.22 5.12
N VAL A 87 -3.04 -16.29 4.70
CA VAL A 87 -3.63 -16.43 3.36
C VAL A 87 -4.98 -15.73 3.33
N ILE A 88 -5.17 -14.88 2.34
CA ILE A 88 -6.42 -14.15 2.07
C ILE A 88 -6.89 -14.56 0.68
N PRO A 89 -7.74 -15.60 0.58
CA PRO A 89 -8.22 -16.09 -0.69
C PRO A 89 -9.47 -15.33 -1.15
N ASP A 90 -9.61 -15.16 -2.45
CA ASP A 90 -10.85 -14.73 -3.08
C ASP A 90 -10.88 -15.24 -4.53
N PRO A 91 -11.86 -16.10 -4.92
CA PRO A 91 -11.92 -16.66 -6.27
C PRO A 91 -12.31 -15.63 -7.35
N GLU A 92 -12.84 -14.46 -6.97
CA GLU A 92 -13.27 -13.44 -7.92
C GLU A 92 -12.14 -12.43 -8.26
N ILE A 93 -11.04 -12.44 -7.49
CA ILE A 93 -9.91 -11.53 -7.70
C ILE A 93 -8.77 -12.28 -8.41
N SER A 94 -8.25 -11.70 -9.48
CA SER A 94 -7.10 -12.29 -10.19
C SER A 94 -5.82 -12.23 -9.33
N SER A 95 -4.88 -13.16 -9.56
CA SER A 95 -3.59 -13.12 -8.87
C SER A 95 -2.81 -11.83 -9.18
N GLN A 96 -2.98 -11.24 -10.37
CA GLN A 96 -2.38 -9.96 -10.72
C GLN A 96 -2.95 -8.81 -9.87
N ASP A 97 -4.27 -8.79 -9.67
CA ASP A 97 -4.91 -7.76 -8.84
C ASP A 97 -4.56 -7.93 -7.36
N PHE A 98 -4.41 -9.16 -6.90
CA PHE A 98 -3.95 -9.45 -5.54
C PHE A 98 -2.58 -8.85 -5.24
N ALA A 99 -1.66 -8.78 -6.21
CA ALA A 99 -0.34 -8.18 -6.03
C ALA A 99 -0.41 -6.67 -5.74
N LEU A 100 -1.52 -6.00 -6.05
CA LEU A 100 -1.73 -4.57 -5.79
C LEU A 100 -2.20 -4.29 -4.35
N ILE A 101 -2.71 -5.30 -3.63
CA ILE A 101 -3.37 -5.09 -2.33
C ILE A 101 -2.39 -4.56 -1.27
N GLU A 102 -1.19 -5.14 -1.19
CA GLU A 102 -0.21 -4.70 -0.19
C GLU A 102 0.16 -3.22 -0.36
N PRO A 103 0.68 -2.74 -1.52
CA PRO A 103 1.09 -1.35 -1.66
C PRO A 103 -0.10 -0.38 -1.58
N MET A 104 -1.29 -0.76 -2.06
CA MET A 104 -2.49 0.06 -1.89
C MET A 104 -2.90 0.15 -0.41
N SER A 105 -2.75 -0.92 0.37
CA SER A 105 -3.09 -0.93 1.80
C SER A 105 -2.26 0.09 2.59
N VAL A 106 -1.01 0.35 2.19
CA VAL A 106 -0.16 1.40 2.79
C VAL A 106 -0.78 2.78 2.57
N GLY A 107 -1.22 3.09 1.35
CA GLY A 107 -1.92 4.35 1.03
C GLY A 107 -3.25 4.47 1.80
N PHE A 108 -4.02 3.39 1.87
CA PHE A 108 -5.27 3.32 2.67
C PHE A 108 -5.02 3.59 4.16
N HIS A 109 -3.93 3.04 4.69
CA HIS A 109 -3.54 3.28 6.08
C HIS A 109 -3.17 4.75 6.32
N ALA A 110 -2.40 5.37 5.41
CA ALA A 110 -2.06 6.80 5.49
C ALA A 110 -3.31 7.69 5.57
N VAL A 111 -4.30 7.44 4.70
CA VAL A 111 -5.60 8.14 4.72
C VAL A 111 -6.34 7.94 6.04
N SER A 112 -6.31 6.73 6.59
CA SER A 112 -6.93 6.44 7.89
C SER A 112 -6.20 7.15 9.04
N ARG A 113 -4.87 7.26 8.97
CA ARG A 113 -4.07 8.03 9.95
C ARG A 113 -4.31 9.53 9.86
N GLY A 114 -4.53 10.06 8.65
CA GLY A 114 -4.91 11.45 8.41
C GLY A 114 -6.34 11.78 8.83
N GLN A 115 -7.15 10.79 9.23
CA GLN A 115 -8.57 10.95 9.60
C GLN A 115 -9.41 11.69 8.54
N ILE A 116 -9.05 11.52 7.27
CA ILE A 116 -9.62 12.24 6.12
C ILE A 116 -11.14 12.00 6.03
N THR A 117 -11.88 13.07 5.79
CA THR A 117 -13.34 13.12 5.62
C THR A 117 -13.73 13.72 4.26
N ASP A 118 -15.00 13.81 3.97
CA ASP A 118 -15.57 14.46 2.78
C ASP A 118 -15.46 15.99 2.77
N LEU A 119 -15.08 16.58 3.90
CA LEU A 119 -14.84 18.03 4.02
C LEU A 119 -13.43 18.42 3.61
N ASP A 120 -12.49 17.47 3.57
CA ASP A 120 -11.08 17.75 3.42
C ASP A 120 -10.64 17.94 1.95
N VAL A 121 -9.68 18.83 1.77
CA VAL A 121 -8.84 18.93 0.58
C VAL A 121 -7.54 18.19 0.85
N VAL A 122 -7.30 17.10 0.12
CA VAL A 122 -6.15 16.23 0.33
C VAL A 122 -5.16 16.38 -0.81
N MET A 123 -3.93 16.75 -0.51
CA MET A 123 -2.83 16.73 -1.47
C MET A 123 -2.04 15.42 -1.33
N VAL A 124 -1.90 14.67 -2.42
CA VAL A 124 -1.06 13.47 -2.50
C VAL A 124 0.13 13.77 -3.40
N ILE A 125 1.34 13.69 -2.85
CA ILE A 125 2.60 13.92 -3.56
C ILE A 125 3.20 12.56 -3.91
N GLY A 126 3.37 12.29 -5.21
CA GLY A 126 3.76 11.01 -5.75
C GLY A 126 2.56 10.12 -6.09
N CYS A 127 2.42 9.79 -7.38
CA CYS A 127 1.35 8.95 -7.91
C CYS A 127 1.85 7.53 -8.28
N GLY A 128 2.81 7.00 -7.50
CA GLY A 128 3.18 5.59 -7.51
C GLY A 128 2.11 4.74 -6.83
N MET A 129 2.33 3.43 -6.66
CA MET A 129 1.31 2.51 -6.13
C MET A 129 0.76 2.92 -4.76
N ILE A 130 1.62 3.38 -3.84
CA ILE A 130 1.21 3.87 -2.52
C ILE A 130 0.35 5.14 -2.67
N GLY A 131 0.81 6.10 -3.47
CA GLY A 131 0.06 7.33 -3.74
C GLY A 131 -1.28 7.07 -4.41
N VAL A 132 -1.35 6.13 -5.36
CA VAL A 132 -2.60 5.67 -5.96
C VAL A 132 -3.57 5.13 -4.89
N GLY A 133 -3.07 4.31 -3.96
CA GLY A 133 -3.88 3.85 -2.83
C GLY A 133 -4.44 5.01 -1.99
N ALA A 134 -3.61 6.02 -1.69
CA ALA A 134 -4.04 7.21 -0.97
C ALA A 134 -5.08 8.04 -1.74
N ILE A 135 -4.90 8.21 -3.06
CA ILE A 135 -5.85 8.92 -3.94
C ILE A 135 -7.20 8.21 -3.94
N VAL A 136 -7.21 6.91 -4.24
CA VAL A 136 -8.43 6.10 -4.30
C VAL A 136 -9.18 6.15 -2.97
N ARG A 137 -8.49 5.92 -1.86
CA ARG A 137 -9.13 5.91 -0.54
C ARG A 137 -9.68 7.28 -0.13
N SER A 138 -8.96 8.36 -0.42
CA SER A 138 -9.43 9.72 -0.15
C SER A 138 -10.66 10.05 -0.98
N ALA A 139 -10.65 9.72 -2.28
CA ALA A 139 -11.80 9.91 -3.17
C ALA A 139 -13.02 9.09 -2.71
N LEU A 140 -12.84 7.84 -2.30
CA LEU A 140 -13.90 6.99 -1.74
C LEU A 140 -14.50 7.54 -0.43
N ARG A 141 -13.77 8.38 0.28
CA ARG A 141 -14.27 9.10 1.46
C ARG A 141 -14.96 10.43 1.11
N GLY A 142 -15.03 10.78 -0.17
CA GLY A 142 -15.62 12.03 -0.63
C GLY A 142 -14.70 13.24 -0.59
N ALA A 143 -13.43 13.08 -0.17
CA ALA A 143 -12.46 14.17 -0.10
C ALA A 143 -12.12 14.73 -1.49
N ARG A 144 -11.80 16.01 -1.56
CA ARG A 144 -11.33 16.66 -2.78
C ARG A 144 -9.83 16.46 -2.95
N VAL A 145 -9.43 15.55 -3.84
CA VAL A 145 -8.04 15.11 -3.99
C VAL A 145 -7.30 15.95 -5.04
N ILE A 146 -6.09 16.42 -4.67
CA ILE A 146 -5.10 17.05 -5.55
C ILE A 146 -3.91 16.10 -5.65
N ALA A 147 -3.66 15.55 -6.84
CA ALA A 147 -2.54 14.66 -7.10
C ALA A 147 -1.36 15.44 -7.69
N VAL A 148 -0.16 15.22 -7.16
CA VAL A 148 1.08 15.88 -7.60
C VAL A 148 2.10 14.83 -8.00
N ASP A 149 2.61 14.91 -9.22
CA ASP A 149 3.70 14.04 -9.72
C ASP A 149 4.51 14.81 -10.79
N VAL A 150 5.61 14.23 -11.26
CA VAL A 150 6.43 14.72 -12.38
C VAL A 150 6.07 14.05 -13.71
N ASP A 151 5.24 13.00 -13.68
CA ASP A 151 4.90 12.14 -14.81
C ASP A 151 3.42 12.30 -15.20
N ASP A 152 3.18 12.81 -16.41
CA ASP A 152 1.83 13.06 -16.92
C ASP A 152 1.00 11.77 -17.06
N SER A 153 1.61 10.62 -17.32
CA SER A 153 0.91 9.35 -17.43
C SER A 153 0.35 8.90 -16.08
N LYS A 154 1.10 9.11 -15.01
CA LYS A 154 0.67 8.86 -13.62
C LYS A 154 -0.42 9.84 -13.20
N LEU A 155 -0.28 11.11 -13.56
CA LEU A 155 -1.32 12.13 -13.29
C LEU A 155 -2.62 11.81 -14.03
N ALA A 156 -2.55 11.35 -15.28
CA ALA A 156 -3.72 10.90 -16.03
C ALA A 156 -4.40 9.68 -15.36
N LEU A 157 -3.62 8.74 -14.82
CA LEU A 157 -4.15 7.63 -14.03
C LEU A 157 -4.79 8.14 -12.73
N ALA A 158 -4.12 9.01 -11.98
CA ALA A 158 -4.64 9.61 -10.76
C ALA A 158 -6.00 10.30 -10.98
N LYS A 159 -6.13 11.02 -12.12
CA LYS A 159 -7.40 11.66 -12.53
C LYS A 159 -8.52 10.65 -12.74
N ARG A 160 -8.25 9.54 -13.44
CA ARG A 160 -9.23 8.46 -13.64
C ARG A 160 -9.65 7.79 -12.34
N LEU A 161 -8.75 7.74 -11.37
CA LEU A 161 -8.95 7.09 -10.07
C LEU A 161 -9.54 8.01 -9.00
N GLY A 162 -9.96 9.23 -9.37
CA GLY A 162 -10.73 10.11 -8.49
C GLY A 162 -10.03 11.37 -8.01
N ALA A 163 -8.81 11.68 -8.49
CA ALA A 163 -8.22 12.99 -8.23
C ALA A 163 -9.03 14.10 -8.91
N ALA A 164 -9.50 15.07 -8.13
CA ALA A 164 -10.23 16.23 -8.66
C ALA A 164 -9.31 17.15 -9.47
N TYR A 165 -8.07 17.29 -9.02
CA TYR A 165 -7.04 18.11 -9.65
C TYR A 165 -5.73 17.34 -9.75
N THR A 166 -4.94 17.70 -10.77
CA THR A 166 -3.57 17.19 -10.96
C THR A 166 -2.61 18.36 -11.16
N ILE A 167 -1.39 18.24 -10.66
CA ILE A 167 -0.32 19.24 -10.81
C ILE A 167 0.94 18.50 -11.24
N ASN A 168 1.50 18.86 -12.40
CA ASN A 168 2.82 18.38 -12.80
C ASN A 168 3.90 19.30 -12.21
N SER A 169 4.58 18.86 -11.16
CA SER A 169 5.59 19.66 -10.46
C SER A 169 6.85 19.94 -11.29
N LYS A 170 6.99 19.34 -12.46
CA LYS A 170 8.09 19.59 -13.40
C LYS A 170 7.80 20.78 -14.31
N THR A 171 6.54 21.04 -14.61
CA THR A 171 6.10 22.07 -15.57
C THR A 171 5.26 23.18 -14.94
N GLU A 172 4.73 22.96 -13.73
CA GLU A 172 3.88 23.91 -13.02
C GLU A 172 4.50 24.30 -11.67
N ASN A 173 4.24 25.53 -11.21
CA ASN A 173 4.55 25.92 -9.84
C ASN A 173 3.49 25.39 -8.89
N VAL A 174 3.86 24.39 -8.11
CA VAL A 174 2.95 23.68 -7.20
C VAL A 174 2.27 24.65 -6.22
N HIS A 175 3.03 25.60 -5.64
CA HIS A 175 2.50 26.55 -4.66
C HIS A 175 1.42 27.45 -5.26
N THR A 176 1.70 28.03 -6.43
CA THR A 176 0.74 28.88 -7.15
C THR A 176 -0.53 28.10 -7.50
N ARG A 177 -0.37 26.87 -8.03
CA ARG A 177 -1.51 26.01 -8.40
C ARG A 177 -2.35 25.63 -7.16
N LEU A 178 -1.71 25.36 -6.03
CA LEU A 178 -2.43 25.06 -4.78
C LEU A 178 -3.25 26.27 -4.31
N GLN A 179 -2.68 27.48 -4.35
CA GLN A 179 -3.39 28.71 -3.98
C GLN A 179 -4.65 28.91 -4.86
N GLU A 180 -4.53 28.72 -6.17
CA GLU A 180 -5.64 28.82 -7.12
C GLU A 180 -6.74 27.79 -6.83
N ILE A 181 -6.36 26.51 -6.63
CA ILE A 181 -7.32 25.40 -6.41
C ILE A 181 -8.04 25.52 -5.07
N THR A 182 -7.36 26.06 -4.05
CA THR A 182 -7.83 26.09 -2.67
C THR A 182 -8.26 27.49 -2.19
N ASN A 183 -8.34 28.48 -3.08
CA ASN A 183 -8.64 29.87 -2.72
C ASN A 183 -7.71 30.41 -1.62
N ASN A 184 -6.42 30.13 -1.71
CA ASN A 184 -5.32 30.48 -0.79
C ASN A 184 -5.40 29.82 0.61
N PHE A 185 -6.30 28.86 0.86
CA PHE A 185 -6.36 28.16 2.15
C PHE A 185 -5.33 27.02 2.26
N GLY A 186 -4.89 26.44 1.11
CA GLY A 186 -4.07 25.25 1.07
C GLY A 186 -4.86 23.96 1.28
N PRO A 187 -4.19 22.79 1.24
CA PRO A 187 -4.81 21.50 1.56
C PRO A 187 -4.92 21.31 3.08
N ASP A 188 -5.97 20.62 3.53
CA ASP A 188 -6.16 20.25 4.94
C ASP A 188 -5.21 19.12 5.36
N VAL A 189 -4.95 18.18 4.42
CA VAL A 189 -4.07 17.03 4.65
C VAL A 189 -3.10 16.87 3.49
N VAL A 190 -1.84 16.56 3.81
CA VAL A 190 -0.82 16.21 2.83
C VAL A 190 -0.33 14.79 3.09
N ILE A 191 -0.34 13.97 2.05
CA ILE A 191 0.24 12.62 2.05
C ILE A 191 1.41 12.62 1.08
N GLU A 192 2.62 12.39 1.60
CA GLU A 192 3.84 12.28 0.81
C GLU A 192 4.14 10.79 0.56
N ALA A 193 4.33 10.39 -0.71
CA ALA A 193 4.53 9.03 -1.15
C ALA A 193 5.63 8.89 -2.23
N VAL A 194 6.63 9.80 -2.21
CA VAL A 194 7.78 9.76 -3.13
C VAL A 194 8.94 9.00 -2.48
N GLY A 195 9.23 9.26 -1.21
CA GLY A 195 10.33 8.69 -0.41
C GLY A 195 11.62 9.50 -0.47
#